data_f00727d98d994e36c1d4cf97d7f47f31
#
_entry.id   f00727d98d994e36c1d4cf97d7f47f31
#
_cell.length_a   1.000
_cell.length_b   1.000
_cell.length_c   1.000
_cell.angle_alpha   90.00
_cell.angle_beta   90.00
_cell.angle_gamma   90.00
#
_symmetry.space_group_name_H-M   'P 1'
#
loop_
_entity.id
_entity.type
_entity.pdbx_description
1 polymer ?
#
loop_
_entity_poly.entity_id
_entity_poly.type
_entity_poly.pdbx_seq_one_letter_code
_entity_poly.pdbx_strand_id
1 'polypeptide(L)'
;MIQEKRAVFYEEISGFWPDLYGEPYALYDVAMMTAEKREALREATNRVGHLFFKTAKLLRQLDDETLLEMGYLKESLSFLRLTSPLYESVIARLDFVEHEGAFKVLELNADTPTFIKELFFVNKKVCEEFGVLDVNEGEEEHLRRAVQTALSLAKRQAQKDDAYIVFTAHEENIEDKYTIMYLQKLYGGNSRFVPLEKLQLLEQDGLYDEYGRKIDILYRQTFPIECLLLDYDEAGAPIGRMLLDIVCQGKLVIINPPSAFLLQNKAVQAVIWGLHEEKHPFFTEEEHDWIAKYFLPTYLEADWFQEQGRSFVKKPIFGREGDTVEIFNEAGQKQLEDAYKSYEEYGFVYQQYVDLPIVKANIAGTEKAVHLMYGSFLLNGKASSIGCRVGGQITNNLSYYLPLGMKKHK
;
A
#
# COMPACT_ATOMS: atom_id res chain seq x y z
N MET A 1 24.47 7.53 23.44
CA MET A 1 23.70 8.81 23.62
C MET A 1 22.47 8.90 22.72
N ILE A 2 22.58 9.00 21.38
CA ILE A 2 21.37 9.07 20.50
C ILE A 2 20.61 7.74 20.45
N GLN A 3 21.27 6.62 20.35
CA GLN A 3 20.63 5.29 20.36
C GLN A 3 19.89 5.02 21.68
N GLU A 4 20.47 5.38 22.82
CA GLU A 4 19.81 5.26 24.12
C GLU A 4 18.55 6.13 24.21
N LYS A 5 18.62 7.39 23.72
CA LYS A 5 17.44 8.27 23.65
C LYS A 5 16.37 7.68 22.75
N ARG A 6 16.75 7.15 21.57
CA ARG A 6 15.85 6.47 20.66
C ARG A 6 15.13 5.29 21.35
N ALA A 7 15.90 4.41 22.01
CA ALA A 7 15.35 3.26 22.70
C ALA A 7 14.34 3.67 23.77
N VAL A 8 14.72 4.58 24.66
CA VAL A 8 13.84 5.08 25.74
C VAL A 8 12.58 5.74 25.17
N PHE A 9 12.72 6.57 24.14
CA PHE A 9 11.58 7.26 23.52
C PHE A 9 10.56 6.30 22.91
N TYR A 10 11.02 5.33 22.12
CA TYR A 10 10.11 4.39 21.44
C TYR A 10 9.56 3.32 22.37
N GLU A 11 10.24 2.97 23.47
CA GLU A 11 9.72 2.05 24.49
C GLU A 11 8.44 2.59 25.16
N GLU A 12 8.29 3.90 25.28
CA GLU A 12 7.08 4.54 25.80
C GLU A 12 5.87 4.46 24.85
N ILE A 13 6.10 4.12 23.58
CA ILE A 13 5.03 4.03 22.56
C ILE A 13 4.48 2.61 22.50
N SER A 14 3.43 2.35 23.27
CA SER A 14 2.80 1.03 23.37
C SER A 14 2.40 0.45 22.01
N GLY A 15 2.83 -0.79 21.77
CA GLY A 15 2.50 -1.57 20.57
C GLY A 15 3.12 -0.96 19.30
N PHE A 16 4.26 -0.30 19.40
CA PHE A 16 5.07 0.12 18.27
C PHE A 16 6.35 -0.72 18.20
N TRP A 17 6.90 -0.89 17.03
CA TRP A 17 8.08 -1.69 16.69
C TRP A 17 9.17 -0.78 16.11
N PRO A 18 10.02 -0.18 16.92
CA PRO A 18 11.07 0.71 16.41
C PRO A 18 12.17 -0.02 15.63
N ASP A 19 12.27 -1.33 15.82
CA ASP A 19 13.22 -2.21 15.15
C ASP A 19 12.47 -3.30 14.37
N LEU A 20 12.95 -3.64 13.17
CA LEU A 20 12.45 -4.73 12.34
C LEU A 20 13.62 -5.64 11.94
N TYR A 21 13.40 -6.94 11.91
CA TYR A 21 14.41 -7.94 11.52
C TYR A 21 15.74 -7.83 12.30
N GLY A 22 15.67 -7.31 13.55
CA GLY A 22 16.85 -7.10 14.39
C GLY A 22 17.65 -5.82 14.09
N GLU A 23 17.17 -5.00 13.16
CA GLU A 23 17.81 -3.75 12.76
C GLU A 23 16.93 -2.54 13.09
N PRO A 24 17.52 -1.33 13.32
CA PRO A 24 16.77 -0.11 13.52
C PRO A 24 15.87 0.20 12.31
N TYR A 25 14.58 0.41 12.56
CA TYR A 25 13.59 0.78 11.55
C TYR A 25 13.17 2.25 11.66
N ALA A 26 12.67 2.65 12.84
CA ALA A 26 12.24 4.02 13.08
C ALA A 26 13.41 4.90 13.51
N LEU A 27 13.69 5.96 12.78
CA LEU A 27 14.78 6.90 13.11
C LEU A 27 14.36 7.88 14.20
N TYR A 28 15.28 8.21 15.13
CA TYR A 28 15.13 9.28 16.09
C TYR A 28 15.69 10.57 15.47
N ASP A 29 14.97 11.07 14.47
CA ASP A 29 15.29 12.22 13.64
C ASP A 29 14.01 12.74 12.98
N VAL A 30 14.01 13.94 12.38
CA VAL A 30 12.84 14.53 11.70
C VAL A 30 13.28 15.22 10.42
N ALA A 31 12.76 14.78 9.28
CA ALA A 31 12.84 15.54 8.04
C ALA A 31 11.82 16.70 8.06
N MET A 32 12.15 17.79 7.36
CA MET A 32 11.30 18.99 7.34
C MET A 32 10.65 19.18 5.97
N MET A 33 9.34 19.37 5.95
CA MET A 33 8.54 19.67 4.76
C MET A 33 7.93 21.09 4.88
N THR A 34 7.78 21.78 3.76
CA THR A 34 7.02 23.04 3.73
C THR A 34 5.53 22.78 3.54
N ALA A 35 4.69 23.74 3.91
CA ALA A 35 3.24 23.64 3.74
C ALA A 35 2.86 23.51 2.26
N GLU A 36 3.53 24.24 1.38
CA GLU A 36 3.30 24.21 -0.08
C GLU A 36 3.61 22.81 -0.64
N LYS A 37 4.71 22.19 -0.20
CA LYS A 37 5.10 20.85 -0.63
C LYS A 37 4.12 19.79 -0.13
N ARG A 38 3.66 19.94 1.11
CA ARG A 38 2.59 19.09 1.70
C ARG A 38 1.33 19.14 0.84
N GLU A 39 0.84 20.33 0.52
CA GLU A 39 -0.38 20.49 -0.28
C GLU A 39 -0.19 19.98 -1.72
N ALA A 40 0.97 20.22 -2.34
CA ALA A 40 1.28 19.69 -3.67
C ALA A 40 1.26 18.14 -3.70
N LEU A 41 1.80 17.48 -2.65
CA LEU A 41 1.77 16.02 -2.57
C LEU A 41 0.34 15.51 -2.30
N ARG A 42 -0.45 16.18 -1.46
CA ARG A 42 -1.87 15.84 -1.24
C ARG A 42 -2.71 16.00 -2.51
N GLU A 43 -2.45 17.04 -3.28
CA GLU A 43 -3.09 17.24 -4.59
C GLU A 43 -2.74 16.11 -5.54
N ALA A 44 -1.45 15.76 -5.67
CA ALA A 44 -1.00 14.63 -6.48
C ALA A 44 -1.68 13.32 -6.03
N THR A 45 -1.75 13.07 -4.72
CA THR A 45 -2.41 11.89 -4.13
C THR A 45 -3.89 11.81 -4.51
N ASN A 46 -4.64 12.91 -4.42
CA ASN A 46 -6.05 12.95 -4.81
C ASN A 46 -6.25 12.66 -6.29
N ARG A 47 -5.46 13.29 -7.16
CA ARG A 47 -5.57 13.16 -8.62
C ARG A 47 -5.16 11.76 -9.09
N VAL A 48 -4.04 11.27 -8.62
CA VAL A 48 -3.55 9.91 -8.93
C VAL A 48 -4.53 8.86 -8.42
N GLY A 49 -5.00 8.98 -7.17
CA GLY A 49 -6.00 8.08 -6.59
C GLY A 49 -7.31 8.07 -7.39
N HIS A 50 -7.78 9.23 -7.84
CA HIS A 50 -8.95 9.33 -8.73
C HIS A 50 -8.75 8.53 -10.02
N LEU A 51 -7.59 8.67 -10.67
CA LEU A 51 -7.28 7.98 -11.92
C LEU A 51 -7.24 6.46 -11.72
N PHE A 52 -6.61 5.96 -10.66
CA PHE A 52 -6.63 4.54 -10.34
C PHE A 52 -8.05 4.02 -10.07
N PHE A 53 -8.83 4.71 -9.25
CA PHE A 53 -10.20 4.29 -8.92
C PHE A 53 -11.15 4.35 -10.13
N LYS A 54 -10.96 5.32 -11.01
CA LYS A 54 -11.66 5.37 -12.29
C LYS A 54 -11.30 4.18 -13.17
N THR A 55 -10.01 3.85 -13.25
CA THR A 55 -9.49 2.73 -14.06
C THR A 55 -9.98 1.38 -13.53
N ALA A 56 -10.15 1.19 -12.21
CA ALA A 56 -10.71 -0.05 -11.66
C ALA A 56 -12.07 -0.41 -12.26
N LYS A 57 -12.90 0.59 -12.59
CA LYS A 57 -14.21 0.37 -13.24
C LYS A 57 -14.06 -0.16 -14.67
N LEU A 58 -13.05 0.31 -15.39
CA LEU A 58 -12.73 -0.17 -16.73
C LEU A 58 -12.21 -1.63 -16.64
N LEU A 59 -11.25 -1.88 -15.77
CA LEU A 59 -10.62 -3.20 -15.63
C LEU A 59 -11.64 -4.30 -15.32
N ARG A 60 -12.65 -4.02 -14.49
CA ARG A 60 -13.72 -5.01 -14.20
C ARG A 60 -14.57 -5.38 -15.42
N GLN A 61 -14.52 -4.62 -16.51
CA GLN A 61 -15.27 -4.87 -17.73
C GLN A 61 -14.43 -5.54 -18.82
N LEU A 62 -13.12 -5.67 -18.62
CA LEU A 62 -12.23 -6.35 -19.55
C LEU A 62 -12.58 -7.84 -19.62
N ASP A 63 -12.33 -8.46 -20.76
CA ASP A 63 -12.47 -9.90 -20.91
C ASP A 63 -11.41 -10.67 -20.09
N ASP A 64 -11.62 -11.97 -19.94
CA ASP A 64 -10.74 -12.80 -19.12
C ASP A 64 -9.35 -12.94 -19.73
N GLU A 65 -9.23 -12.97 -21.05
CA GLU A 65 -7.96 -13.09 -21.77
C GLU A 65 -7.07 -11.89 -21.48
N THR A 66 -7.61 -10.67 -21.60
CA THR A 66 -6.90 -9.43 -21.27
C THR A 66 -6.47 -9.38 -19.80
N LEU A 67 -7.32 -9.81 -18.86
CA LEU A 67 -6.95 -9.84 -17.44
C LEU A 67 -5.82 -10.86 -17.17
N LEU A 68 -5.85 -12.01 -17.84
CA LEU A 68 -4.77 -13.02 -17.73
C LEU A 68 -3.45 -12.50 -18.34
N GLU A 69 -3.50 -11.80 -19.48
CA GLU A 69 -2.33 -11.12 -20.07
C GLU A 69 -1.75 -10.05 -19.15
N MET A 70 -2.60 -9.36 -18.39
CA MET A 70 -2.16 -8.45 -17.33
C MET A 70 -1.58 -9.18 -16.09
N GLY A 71 -1.56 -10.53 -16.10
CA GLY A 71 -0.97 -11.37 -15.08
C GLY A 71 -1.86 -11.66 -13.88
N TYR A 72 -3.17 -11.41 -13.96
CA TYR A 72 -4.08 -11.92 -12.92
C TYR A 72 -4.23 -13.43 -13.03
N LEU A 73 -4.33 -14.10 -11.89
CA LEU A 73 -4.52 -15.55 -11.84
C LEU A 73 -5.95 -15.91 -12.24
N LYS A 74 -6.12 -16.99 -12.99
CA LYS A 74 -7.43 -17.49 -13.44
C LYS A 74 -8.41 -17.67 -12.26
N GLU A 75 -7.92 -18.12 -11.13
CA GLU A 75 -8.66 -18.34 -9.90
C GLU A 75 -9.22 -17.06 -9.29
N SER A 76 -8.64 -15.89 -9.62
CA SER A 76 -9.09 -14.61 -9.11
C SER A 76 -10.14 -13.90 -9.97
N LEU A 77 -10.39 -14.35 -11.21
CA LEU A 77 -11.22 -13.61 -12.18
C LEU A 77 -12.63 -13.32 -11.66
N SER A 78 -13.31 -14.29 -11.06
CA SER A 78 -14.64 -14.09 -10.46
C SER A 78 -14.62 -13.08 -9.33
N PHE A 79 -13.58 -13.13 -8.49
CA PHE A 79 -13.37 -12.21 -7.39
C PHE A 79 -13.10 -10.77 -7.87
N LEU A 80 -12.30 -10.60 -8.92
CA LEU A 80 -11.98 -9.29 -9.50
C LEU A 80 -13.22 -8.55 -10.05
N ARG A 81 -14.23 -9.29 -10.49
CA ARG A 81 -15.46 -8.74 -11.04
C ARG A 81 -16.48 -8.29 -9.99
N LEU A 82 -16.24 -8.63 -8.73
CA LEU A 82 -17.16 -8.24 -7.66
C LEU A 82 -17.20 -6.72 -7.52
N THR A 83 -18.41 -6.24 -7.30
CA THR A 83 -18.66 -4.86 -6.90
C THR A 83 -19.01 -4.80 -5.43
N SER A 84 -18.59 -3.76 -4.76
CA SER A 84 -18.84 -3.54 -3.33
C SER A 84 -19.35 -2.11 -3.12
N PRO A 85 -20.17 -1.86 -2.10
CA PRO A 85 -20.50 -0.50 -1.66
C PRO A 85 -19.30 0.22 -1.02
N LEU A 86 -18.23 -0.50 -0.71
CA LEU A 86 -16.97 0.06 -0.24
C LEU A 86 -16.30 0.87 -1.36
N TYR A 87 -15.42 1.79 -0.97
CA TYR A 87 -14.52 2.44 -1.92
C TYR A 87 -13.59 1.40 -2.57
N GLU A 88 -13.03 1.71 -3.73
CA GLU A 88 -12.15 0.79 -4.48
C GLU A 88 -10.96 0.29 -3.64
N SER A 89 -10.49 1.11 -2.71
CA SER A 89 -9.70 0.74 -1.55
C SER A 89 -10.07 1.65 -0.38
N VAL A 90 -10.22 1.09 0.81
CA VAL A 90 -10.54 1.84 2.04
C VAL A 90 -9.30 2.58 2.53
N ILE A 91 -8.17 1.89 2.56
CA ILE A 91 -6.86 2.44 2.90
C ILE A 91 -5.89 1.99 1.81
N ALA A 92 -5.36 2.95 1.07
CA ALA A 92 -4.30 2.73 0.10
C ALA A 92 -3.12 3.65 0.39
N ARG A 93 -1.91 3.27 -0.04
CA ARG A 93 -0.71 4.11 -0.01
C ARG A 93 -0.16 4.25 -1.41
N LEU A 94 0.03 5.49 -1.84
CA LEU A 94 0.75 5.85 -3.04
C LEU A 94 2.19 6.18 -2.65
N ASP A 95 3.13 5.59 -3.36
CA ASP A 95 4.55 5.86 -3.19
C ASP A 95 5.01 6.81 -4.29
N PHE A 96 5.60 7.95 -3.88
CA PHE A 96 5.97 9.06 -4.77
C PHE A 96 7.46 9.39 -4.68
N VAL A 97 7.98 9.88 -5.79
CA VAL A 97 9.27 10.55 -5.88
C VAL A 97 9.08 12.00 -6.31
N GLU A 98 9.84 12.92 -5.76
CA GLU A 98 9.94 14.28 -6.29
C GLU A 98 10.93 14.30 -7.44
N HIS A 99 10.47 14.70 -8.62
CA HIS A 99 11.28 14.75 -9.83
C HIS A 99 10.86 15.96 -10.66
N GLU A 100 11.83 16.80 -11.10
CA GLU A 100 11.62 18.00 -11.91
C GLU A 100 10.52 18.95 -11.38
N GLY A 101 10.46 19.12 -10.05
CA GLY A 101 9.52 20.02 -9.38
C GLY A 101 8.08 19.49 -9.29
N ALA A 102 7.84 18.24 -9.65
CA ALA A 102 6.55 17.55 -9.49
C ALA A 102 6.73 16.24 -8.70
N PHE A 103 5.63 15.71 -8.17
CA PHE A 103 5.59 14.37 -7.60
C PHE A 103 5.25 13.36 -8.69
N LYS A 104 6.05 12.31 -8.84
CA LYS A 104 5.79 11.20 -9.75
C LYS A 104 5.43 9.95 -8.96
N VAL A 105 4.33 9.30 -9.32
CA VAL A 105 3.90 8.06 -8.67
C VAL A 105 4.78 6.90 -9.13
N LEU A 106 5.27 6.13 -8.16
CA LEU A 106 6.05 4.91 -8.39
C LEU A 106 5.18 3.67 -8.36
N GLU A 107 4.24 3.62 -7.42
CA GLU A 107 3.28 2.51 -7.27
C GLU A 107 2.08 2.89 -6.39
N LEU A 108 1.04 2.06 -6.45
CA LEU A 108 -0.11 2.07 -5.55
C LEU A 108 -0.15 0.76 -4.77
N ASN A 109 -0.12 0.84 -3.45
CA ASN A 109 -0.38 -0.25 -2.52
C ASN A 109 -1.83 -0.17 -2.06
N ALA A 110 -2.73 -0.92 -2.70
CA ALA A 110 -4.17 -0.77 -2.52
C ALA A 110 -4.80 -1.78 -1.55
N ASP A 111 -4.15 -2.93 -1.32
CA ASP A 111 -4.77 -4.03 -0.57
C ASP A 111 -4.47 -3.97 0.94
N THR A 112 -3.23 -4.18 1.34
CA THR A 112 -2.80 -4.18 2.76
C THR A 112 -1.56 -3.31 2.94
N PRO A 113 -1.64 -1.98 2.74
CA PRO A 113 -0.49 -1.12 2.89
C PRO A 113 -0.01 -1.10 4.35
N THR A 114 1.31 -1.17 4.52
CA THR A 114 1.97 -0.89 5.80
C THR A 114 2.22 0.61 5.98
N PHE A 115 2.87 1.01 7.06
CA PHE A 115 3.21 2.42 7.35
C PHE A 115 2.06 3.23 7.96
N ILE A 116 0.99 2.56 8.41
CA ILE A 116 -0.21 3.22 8.94
C ILE A 116 0.07 3.80 10.33
N LYS A 117 0.50 2.98 11.28
CA LYS A 117 0.67 3.42 12.68
C LYS A 117 1.76 4.46 12.81
N GLU A 118 2.81 4.34 12.02
CA GLU A 118 3.90 5.29 11.93
C GLU A 118 3.39 6.69 11.63
N LEU A 119 2.58 6.84 10.59
CA LEU A 119 2.17 8.15 10.09
C LEU A 119 0.98 8.75 10.83
N PHE A 120 0.05 7.93 11.28
CA PHE A 120 -1.18 8.40 11.91
C PHE A 120 -1.05 8.59 13.43
N PHE A 121 -0.04 7.99 14.05
CA PHE A 121 0.14 8.05 15.50
C PHE A 121 1.56 8.41 15.93
N VAL A 122 2.58 7.66 15.44
CA VAL A 122 3.95 7.78 15.92
C VAL A 122 4.58 9.08 15.48
N ASN A 123 4.33 9.54 14.24
CA ASN A 123 4.87 10.79 13.69
C ASN A 123 4.60 11.98 14.58
N LYS A 124 3.37 12.09 15.10
CA LYS A 124 3.00 13.14 16.04
C LYS A 124 3.86 13.12 17.30
N LYS A 125 4.11 11.94 17.87
CA LYS A 125 4.93 11.79 19.09
C LYS A 125 6.38 12.25 18.86
N VAL A 126 6.95 11.89 17.70
CA VAL A 126 8.30 12.34 17.34
C VAL A 126 8.32 13.85 17.10
N CYS A 127 7.34 14.41 16.41
CA CYS A 127 7.23 15.86 16.19
C CYS A 127 7.11 16.63 17.52
N GLU A 128 6.36 16.11 18.48
CA GLU A 128 6.25 16.66 19.84
C GLU A 128 7.63 16.66 20.54
N GLU A 129 8.37 15.55 20.48
CA GLU A 129 9.71 15.39 21.06
C GLU A 129 10.72 16.39 20.46
N PHE A 130 10.69 16.57 19.14
CA PHE A 130 11.57 17.51 18.42
C PHE A 130 11.07 18.96 18.39
N GLY A 131 9.89 19.24 18.97
CA GLY A 131 9.33 20.60 19.06
C GLY A 131 8.91 21.22 17.71
N VAL A 132 8.60 20.40 16.72
CA VAL A 132 8.11 20.79 15.38
C VAL A 132 6.60 20.53 15.24
N LEU A 133 5.97 21.03 14.17
CA LEU A 133 4.58 20.70 13.85
C LEU A 133 4.50 19.33 13.17
N ASP A 134 3.51 18.55 13.50
CA ASP A 134 3.19 17.31 12.78
C ASP A 134 2.58 17.63 11.42
N VAL A 135 3.19 17.09 10.34
CA VAL A 135 2.65 17.23 8.98
C VAL A 135 1.28 16.56 8.82
N ASN A 136 0.96 15.62 9.72
CA ASN A 136 -0.24 14.78 9.71
C ASN A 136 -1.24 15.14 10.81
N GLU A 137 -1.15 16.36 11.38
CA GLU A 137 -2.06 16.77 12.44
C GLU A 137 -3.53 16.63 12.00
N GLY A 138 -4.34 15.95 12.82
CA GLY A 138 -5.76 15.69 12.57
C GLY A 138 -6.05 14.46 11.71
N GLU A 139 -5.05 13.84 11.07
CA GLU A 139 -5.27 12.73 10.15
C GLU A 139 -5.63 11.40 10.85
N GLU A 140 -5.30 11.22 12.15
CA GLU A 140 -5.79 10.06 12.92
C GLU A 140 -7.32 10.03 13.01
N GLU A 141 -7.95 11.21 13.16
CA GLU A 141 -9.41 11.30 13.17
C GLU A 141 -10.01 11.03 11.78
N HIS A 142 -9.32 11.43 10.72
CA HIS A 142 -9.70 11.07 9.35
C HIS A 142 -9.64 9.54 9.14
N LEU A 143 -8.56 8.88 9.61
CA LEU A 143 -8.44 7.43 9.58
C LEU A 143 -9.54 6.73 10.38
N ARG A 144 -9.86 7.22 11.59
CA ARG A 144 -10.96 6.71 12.42
C ARG A 144 -12.28 6.71 11.65
N ARG A 145 -12.62 7.85 11.04
CA ARG A 145 -13.86 7.99 10.24
C ARG A 145 -13.86 7.07 9.03
N ALA A 146 -12.70 6.91 8.37
CA ALA A 146 -12.59 6.03 7.20
C ALA A 146 -12.87 4.58 7.58
N VAL A 147 -12.29 4.08 8.67
CA VAL A 147 -12.52 2.71 9.19
C VAL A 147 -13.98 2.52 9.62
N GLN A 148 -14.55 3.47 10.35
CA GLN A 148 -15.95 3.41 10.79
C GLN A 148 -16.92 3.42 9.61
N THR A 149 -16.67 4.25 8.59
CA THR A 149 -17.46 4.29 7.36
C THR A 149 -17.38 2.97 6.61
N ALA A 150 -16.17 2.41 6.45
CA ALA A 150 -15.99 1.13 5.79
C ALA A 150 -16.76 0.00 6.48
N LEU A 151 -16.68 -0.10 7.81
CA LEU A 151 -17.41 -1.11 8.56
C LEU A 151 -18.93 -0.92 8.54
N SER A 152 -19.40 0.34 8.51
CA SER A 152 -20.83 0.61 8.31
C SER A 152 -21.32 0.15 6.93
N LEU A 153 -20.53 0.39 5.88
CA LEU A 153 -20.84 -0.08 4.53
C LEU A 153 -20.76 -1.60 4.42
N ALA A 154 -19.75 -2.22 5.07
CA ALA A 154 -19.61 -3.67 5.13
C ALA A 154 -20.79 -4.35 5.83
N LYS A 155 -21.31 -3.78 6.94
CA LYS A 155 -22.54 -4.27 7.59
C LYS A 155 -23.76 -4.23 6.66
N ARG A 156 -23.91 -3.14 5.89
CA ARG A 156 -24.98 -3.05 4.88
C ARG A 156 -24.81 -4.10 3.78
N GLN A 157 -23.59 -4.36 3.33
CA GLN A 157 -23.29 -5.40 2.35
C GLN A 157 -23.61 -6.79 2.91
N ALA A 158 -23.25 -7.07 4.16
CA ALA A 158 -23.58 -8.31 4.87
C ALA A 158 -25.07 -8.42 5.23
N GLN A 159 -25.86 -7.33 5.11
CA GLN A 159 -27.26 -7.23 5.51
C GLN A 159 -27.48 -7.60 7.00
N LYS A 160 -26.53 -7.21 7.86
CA LYS A 160 -26.53 -7.53 9.30
C LYS A 160 -26.07 -6.32 10.12
N ASP A 161 -26.96 -5.76 10.95
CA ASP A 161 -26.62 -4.67 11.85
C ASP A 161 -25.72 -5.13 13.02
N ASP A 162 -25.94 -6.35 13.51
CA ASP A 162 -25.19 -7.04 14.55
C ASP A 162 -24.07 -7.95 14.02
N ALA A 163 -23.57 -7.67 12.83
CA ALA A 163 -22.52 -8.45 12.17
C ALA A 163 -21.34 -8.74 13.10
N TYR A 164 -20.89 -9.98 13.12
CA TYR A 164 -19.67 -10.35 13.83
C TYR A 164 -18.44 -9.96 13.01
N ILE A 165 -17.72 -8.97 13.54
CA ILE A 165 -16.55 -8.35 12.90
C ILE A 165 -15.28 -8.91 13.54
N VAL A 166 -14.41 -9.44 12.70
CA VAL A 166 -13.08 -9.91 13.10
C VAL A 166 -12.02 -9.07 12.39
N PHE A 167 -11.03 -8.62 13.17
CA PHE A 167 -9.78 -8.06 12.69
C PHE A 167 -8.71 -9.15 12.77
N THR A 168 -7.91 -9.32 11.70
CA THR A 168 -6.94 -10.42 11.63
C THR A 168 -5.60 -10.00 11.02
N ALA A 169 -4.56 -10.62 11.52
CA ALA A 169 -3.20 -10.59 11.00
C ALA A 169 -2.48 -11.87 11.43
N HIS A 170 -1.31 -12.14 10.87
CA HIS A 170 -0.42 -13.18 11.38
C HIS A 170 0.04 -12.86 12.80
N GLU A 171 -0.03 -13.84 13.72
CA GLU A 171 0.32 -13.64 15.14
C GLU A 171 1.78 -13.22 15.31
N GLU A 172 2.69 -13.75 14.49
CA GLU A 172 4.13 -13.51 14.59
C GLU A 172 4.59 -12.25 13.83
N ASN A 173 3.78 -11.71 12.91
CA ASN A 173 4.12 -10.49 12.20
C ASN A 173 3.75 -9.27 13.06
N ILE A 174 4.75 -8.71 13.73
CA ILE A 174 4.59 -7.59 14.67
C ILE A 174 3.99 -6.36 13.97
N GLU A 175 4.43 -6.03 12.77
CA GLU A 175 3.97 -4.87 12.00
C GLU A 175 2.49 -4.99 11.67
N ASP A 176 2.08 -6.09 11.03
CA ASP A 176 0.70 -6.32 10.64
C ASP A 176 -0.23 -6.44 11.86
N LYS A 177 0.21 -7.18 12.88
CA LYS A 177 -0.56 -7.39 14.12
C LYS A 177 -0.87 -6.09 14.83
N TYR A 178 0.13 -5.27 15.12
CA TYR A 178 -0.11 -4.02 15.82
C TYR A 178 -0.78 -2.95 14.95
N THR A 179 -0.59 -3.00 13.63
CA THR A 179 -1.34 -2.17 12.70
C THR A 179 -2.82 -2.50 12.73
N ILE A 180 -3.21 -3.77 12.62
CA ILE A 180 -4.62 -4.17 12.63
C ILE A 180 -5.28 -3.93 13.99
N MET A 181 -4.57 -4.16 15.10
CA MET A 181 -5.05 -3.85 16.45
C MET A 181 -5.25 -2.34 16.64
N TYR A 182 -4.40 -1.52 16.05
CA TYR A 182 -4.58 -0.07 16.04
C TYR A 182 -5.83 0.34 15.26
N LEU A 183 -6.07 -0.22 14.08
CA LEU A 183 -7.30 0.00 13.31
C LEU A 183 -8.55 -0.46 14.06
N GLN A 184 -8.48 -1.61 14.74
CA GLN A 184 -9.56 -2.10 15.62
C GLN A 184 -9.87 -1.12 16.75
N LYS A 185 -8.84 -0.59 17.40
CA LYS A 185 -8.99 0.44 18.44
C LYS A 185 -9.65 1.71 17.89
N LEU A 186 -9.27 2.15 16.69
CA LEU A 186 -9.90 3.30 16.04
C LEU A 186 -11.35 3.06 15.65
N TYR A 187 -11.72 1.85 15.27
CA TYR A 187 -13.11 1.48 15.06
C TYR A 187 -13.94 1.71 16.32
N GLY A 188 -13.49 1.24 17.48
CA GLY A 188 -14.12 1.45 18.78
C GLY A 188 -15.48 0.73 18.98
N GLY A 189 -15.95 0.00 17.97
CA GLY A 189 -17.18 -0.80 18.03
C GLY A 189 -16.94 -2.25 18.46
N ASN A 190 -18.02 -3.01 18.58
CA ASN A 190 -17.94 -4.43 18.93
C ASN A 190 -17.24 -5.22 17.83
N SER A 191 -16.07 -5.76 18.14
CA SER A 191 -15.23 -6.54 17.22
C SER A 191 -14.21 -7.35 18.01
N ARG A 192 -13.57 -8.30 17.35
CA ARG A 192 -12.53 -9.14 17.98
C ARG A 192 -11.29 -9.20 17.08
N PHE A 193 -10.11 -9.20 17.69
CA PHE A 193 -8.90 -9.63 17.02
C PHE A 193 -8.80 -11.16 17.13
N VAL A 194 -8.59 -11.82 16.00
CA VAL A 194 -8.33 -13.27 15.91
C VAL A 194 -7.12 -13.46 15.00
N PRO A 195 -6.03 -14.09 15.47
CA PRO A 195 -4.91 -14.43 14.61
C PRO A 195 -5.35 -15.22 13.38
N LEU A 196 -4.72 -14.97 12.24
CA LEU A 196 -5.06 -15.62 10.97
C LEU A 196 -5.01 -17.16 11.10
N GLU A 197 -4.01 -17.67 11.81
CA GLU A 197 -3.74 -19.09 12.01
C GLU A 197 -4.83 -19.80 12.88
N LYS A 198 -5.68 -19.01 13.55
CA LYS A 198 -6.82 -19.54 14.36
C LYS A 198 -8.14 -19.49 13.64
N LEU A 199 -8.18 -18.91 12.44
CA LEU A 199 -9.38 -18.91 11.63
C LEU A 199 -9.63 -20.29 11.04
N GLN A 200 -10.90 -20.66 10.97
CA GLN A 200 -11.34 -21.95 10.43
C GLN A 200 -12.22 -21.71 9.21
N LEU A 201 -11.81 -22.24 8.08
CA LEU A 201 -12.53 -22.11 6.82
C LEU A 201 -13.30 -23.41 6.56
N LEU A 202 -14.62 -23.30 6.45
CA LEU A 202 -15.48 -24.42 6.03
C LEU A 202 -15.92 -24.20 4.60
N GLU A 203 -15.55 -25.14 3.74
CA GLU A 203 -15.81 -25.07 2.31
C GLU A 203 -17.31 -24.86 2.02
N GLN A 204 -17.60 -23.91 1.14
CA GLN A 204 -18.96 -23.50 0.74
C GLN A 204 -19.88 -23.06 1.87
N ASP A 205 -19.40 -22.93 3.09
CA ASP A 205 -20.21 -22.48 4.23
C ASP A 205 -19.76 -21.11 4.75
N GLY A 206 -18.52 -20.94 5.22
CA GLY A 206 -18.06 -19.66 5.76
C GLY A 206 -16.73 -19.73 6.48
N LEU A 207 -16.35 -18.58 7.05
CA LEU A 207 -15.19 -18.41 7.89
C LEU A 207 -15.61 -18.32 9.35
N TYR A 208 -14.86 -18.98 10.24
CA TYR A 208 -15.17 -19.09 11.66
C TYR A 208 -13.97 -18.73 12.53
N ASP A 209 -14.22 -18.26 13.74
CA ASP A 209 -13.18 -18.11 14.76
C ASP A 209 -12.89 -19.47 15.46
N GLU A 210 -11.89 -19.48 16.35
CA GLU A 210 -11.48 -20.66 17.11
C GLU A 210 -12.55 -21.23 18.06
N TYR A 211 -13.67 -20.52 18.25
CA TYR A 211 -14.81 -20.96 19.06
C TYR A 211 -16.00 -21.44 18.23
N GLY A 212 -15.82 -21.50 16.90
CA GLY A 212 -16.87 -21.91 15.98
C GLY A 212 -17.94 -20.86 15.71
N ARG A 213 -17.67 -19.58 16.00
CA ARG A 213 -18.57 -18.49 15.65
C ARG A 213 -18.31 -18.01 14.23
N LYS A 214 -19.36 -18.00 13.39
CA LYS A 214 -19.29 -17.55 11.99
C LYS A 214 -19.00 -16.06 11.90
N ILE A 215 -18.01 -15.70 11.07
CA ILE A 215 -17.57 -14.34 10.82
C ILE A 215 -18.36 -13.76 9.65
N ASP A 216 -18.92 -12.57 9.82
CA ASP A 216 -19.67 -11.86 8.77
C ASP A 216 -18.78 -10.87 8.03
N ILE A 217 -17.85 -10.22 8.74
CA ILE A 217 -16.94 -9.21 8.20
C ILE A 217 -15.52 -9.50 8.70
N LEU A 218 -14.59 -9.63 7.77
CA LEU A 218 -13.17 -9.81 8.03
C LEU A 218 -12.41 -8.55 7.61
N TYR A 219 -11.81 -7.84 8.58
CA TYR A 219 -10.83 -6.80 8.32
C TYR A 219 -9.43 -7.40 8.46
N ARG A 220 -8.69 -7.48 7.37
CA ARG A 220 -7.40 -8.15 7.36
C ARG A 220 -6.24 -7.18 7.12
N GLN A 221 -5.13 -7.44 7.80
CA GLN A 221 -3.80 -6.92 7.51
C GLN A 221 -2.90 -8.16 7.44
N THR A 222 -2.80 -8.75 6.25
CA THR A 222 -2.12 -10.02 6.01
C THR A 222 -1.29 -9.88 4.74
N PHE A 223 -0.61 -10.94 4.31
CA PHE A 223 -0.08 -10.98 2.97
C PHE A 223 -1.17 -10.66 1.94
N PRO A 224 -0.81 -10.04 0.81
CA PRO A 224 -1.79 -9.63 -0.19
C PRO A 224 -2.48 -10.83 -0.86
N ILE A 225 -3.57 -10.56 -1.57
CA ILE A 225 -4.44 -11.59 -2.16
C ILE A 225 -3.68 -12.52 -3.10
N GLU A 226 -2.71 -12.03 -3.88
CA GLU A 226 -1.87 -12.87 -4.75
C GLU A 226 -1.12 -13.96 -3.98
N CYS A 227 -0.68 -13.69 -2.76
CA CYS A 227 -0.08 -14.69 -1.88
C CYS A 227 -1.14 -15.64 -1.31
N LEU A 228 -2.28 -15.09 -0.85
CA LEU A 228 -3.37 -15.91 -0.29
C LEU A 228 -3.93 -16.92 -1.31
N LEU A 229 -3.98 -16.57 -2.59
CA LEU A 229 -4.42 -17.49 -3.65
C LEU A 229 -3.56 -18.74 -3.77
N LEU A 230 -2.30 -18.66 -3.34
CA LEU A 230 -1.34 -19.76 -3.37
C LEU A 230 -1.27 -20.54 -2.05
N ASP A 231 -2.11 -20.18 -1.06
CA ASP A 231 -2.11 -20.85 0.24
C ASP A 231 -2.88 -22.16 0.18
N TYR A 232 -2.22 -23.21 0.69
CA TYR A 232 -2.75 -24.55 0.89
C TYR A 232 -2.61 -24.96 2.35
N ASP A 233 -3.57 -25.72 2.86
CA ASP A 233 -3.45 -26.35 4.17
C ASP A 233 -2.50 -27.56 4.14
N GLU A 234 -2.27 -28.17 5.31
CA GLU A 234 -1.41 -29.36 5.44
C GLU A 234 -1.93 -30.57 4.64
N ALA A 235 -3.23 -30.62 4.37
CA ALA A 235 -3.87 -31.67 3.56
C ALA A 235 -3.84 -31.37 2.05
N GLY A 236 -3.33 -30.19 1.66
CA GLY A 236 -3.28 -29.74 0.27
C GLY A 236 -4.57 -29.08 -0.24
N ALA A 237 -5.50 -28.69 0.64
CA ALA A 237 -6.69 -27.95 0.23
C ALA A 237 -6.32 -26.47 -0.05
N PRO A 238 -6.81 -25.87 -1.16
CA PRO A 238 -6.49 -24.50 -1.57
C PRO A 238 -7.28 -23.46 -0.73
N ILE A 239 -6.88 -23.27 0.52
CA ILE A 239 -7.62 -22.45 1.52
C ILE A 239 -7.80 -21.00 1.09
N GLY A 240 -6.82 -20.39 0.43
CA GLY A 240 -6.95 -19.03 -0.07
C GLY A 240 -8.02 -18.91 -1.15
N ARG A 241 -8.06 -19.84 -2.09
CA ARG A 241 -9.12 -19.91 -3.10
C ARG A 241 -10.50 -20.14 -2.49
N MET A 242 -10.61 -21.05 -1.53
CA MET A 242 -11.85 -21.29 -0.78
C MET A 242 -12.34 -20.04 -0.05
N LEU A 243 -11.42 -19.23 0.50
CA LEU A 243 -11.75 -17.92 1.09
C LEU A 243 -12.36 -16.98 0.06
N LEU A 244 -11.76 -16.85 -1.13
CA LEU A 244 -12.32 -16.00 -2.18
C LEU A 244 -13.70 -16.51 -2.66
N ASP A 245 -13.88 -17.82 -2.74
CA ASP A 245 -15.17 -18.42 -3.14
C ASP A 245 -16.30 -18.05 -2.18
N ILE A 246 -16.08 -18.08 -0.86
CA ILE A 246 -17.11 -17.64 0.10
C ILE A 246 -17.38 -16.14 0.04
N VAL A 247 -16.38 -15.33 -0.32
CA VAL A 247 -16.58 -13.89 -0.60
C VAL A 247 -17.43 -13.71 -1.87
N CYS A 248 -17.13 -14.44 -2.95
CA CYS A 248 -17.91 -14.42 -4.20
C CYS A 248 -19.36 -14.85 -3.99
N GLN A 249 -19.60 -15.78 -3.05
CA GLN A 249 -20.95 -16.21 -2.67
C GLN A 249 -21.68 -15.22 -1.74
N GLY A 250 -21.05 -14.12 -1.35
CA GLY A 250 -21.62 -13.12 -0.43
C GLY A 250 -21.75 -13.60 1.02
N LYS A 251 -21.07 -14.68 1.40
CA LYS A 251 -21.11 -15.26 2.75
C LYS A 251 -20.12 -14.61 3.72
N LEU A 252 -19.18 -13.83 3.19
CA LEU A 252 -18.19 -13.07 3.93
C LEU A 252 -17.94 -11.74 3.23
N VAL A 253 -17.88 -10.66 3.99
CA VAL A 253 -17.38 -9.37 3.51
C VAL A 253 -15.95 -9.18 3.97
N ILE A 254 -15.05 -8.85 3.05
CA ILE A 254 -13.65 -8.54 3.40
C ILE A 254 -13.34 -7.05 3.23
N ILE A 255 -12.40 -6.55 4.00
CA ILE A 255 -11.78 -5.22 3.91
C ILE A 255 -10.25 -5.41 3.84
N ASN A 256 -9.59 -4.90 2.82
CA ASN A 256 -10.09 -4.12 1.67
C ASN A 256 -10.96 -4.97 0.73
N PRO A 257 -11.78 -4.31 -0.13
CA PRO A 257 -12.68 -5.01 -1.06
C PRO A 257 -11.89 -5.63 -2.24
N PRO A 258 -12.54 -6.49 -3.06
CA PRO A 258 -11.90 -7.14 -4.22
C PRO A 258 -11.21 -6.19 -5.20
N SER A 259 -11.74 -4.99 -5.38
CA SER A 259 -11.15 -3.96 -6.24
C SER A 259 -9.78 -3.47 -5.76
N ALA A 260 -9.47 -3.60 -4.49
CA ALA A 260 -8.13 -3.30 -3.98
C ALA A 260 -7.09 -4.24 -4.58
N PHE A 261 -7.40 -5.53 -4.71
CA PHE A 261 -6.53 -6.49 -5.40
C PHE A 261 -6.40 -6.17 -6.89
N LEU A 262 -7.49 -5.79 -7.55
CA LEU A 262 -7.45 -5.36 -8.95
C LEU A 262 -6.46 -4.19 -9.15
N LEU A 263 -6.41 -3.24 -8.22
CA LEU A 263 -5.54 -2.08 -8.28
C LEU A 263 -4.11 -2.34 -7.78
N GLN A 264 -3.87 -3.45 -7.08
CA GLN A 264 -2.54 -3.82 -6.58
C GLN A 264 -1.55 -4.15 -7.70
N ASN A 265 -2.05 -4.57 -8.86
CA ASN A 265 -1.26 -4.93 -10.03
C ASN A 265 -0.61 -3.68 -10.66
N LYS A 266 0.73 -3.69 -10.81
CA LYS A 266 1.48 -2.58 -11.41
C LYS A 266 1.21 -2.40 -12.91
N ALA A 267 0.71 -3.44 -13.63
CA ALA A 267 0.28 -3.31 -15.02
C ALA A 267 -0.85 -2.29 -15.21
N VAL A 268 -1.59 -1.96 -14.15
CA VAL A 268 -2.60 -0.88 -14.18
C VAL A 268 -1.97 0.47 -14.56
N GLN A 269 -0.73 0.74 -14.17
CA GLN A 269 -0.02 1.97 -14.58
C GLN A 269 0.29 1.97 -16.07
N ALA A 270 0.63 0.81 -16.65
CA ALA A 270 0.82 0.67 -18.09
C ALA A 270 -0.49 0.91 -18.86
N VAL A 271 -1.62 0.42 -18.35
CA VAL A 271 -2.95 0.70 -18.94
C VAL A 271 -3.26 2.19 -18.89
N ILE A 272 -3.06 2.85 -17.74
CA ILE A 272 -3.30 4.30 -17.60
C ILE A 272 -2.40 5.09 -18.58
N TRP A 273 -1.11 4.72 -18.66
CA TRP A 273 -0.16 5.39 -19.52
C TRP A 273 -0.49 5.18 -21.02
N GLY A 274 -0.79 3.95 -21.46
CA GLY A 274 -1.15 3.66 -22.84
C GLY A 274 -2.43 4.40 -23.29
N LEU A 275 -3.47 4.42 -22.45
CA LEU A 275 -4.68 5.21 -22.72
C LEU A 275 -4.38 6.73 -22.81
N HIS A 276 -3.38 7.21 -22.05
CA HIS A 276 -2.95 8.59 -22.14
C HIS A 276 -2.21 8.90 -23.44
N GLU A 277 -1.29 8.06 -23.87
CA GLU A 277 -0.53 8.23 -25.11
C GLU A 277 -1.46 8.25 -26.34
N GLU A 278 -2.45 7.38 -26.35
CA GLU A 278 -3.47 7.31 -27.41
C GLU A 278 -4.52 8.43 -27.34
N LYS A 279 -4.46 9.30 -26.31
CA LYS A 279 -5.51 10.31 -26.06
C LYS A 279 -6.91 9.71 -26.02
N HIS A 280 -7.02 8.50 -25.46
CA HIS A 280 -8.26 7.74 -25.42
C HIS A 280 -9.35 8.49 -24.64
N PRO A 281 -10.61 8.58 -25.13
CA PRO A 281 -11.68 9.38 -24.53
C PRO A 281 -12.20 8.85 -23.19
N PHE A 282 -11.64 7.76 -22.68
CA PHE A 282 -11.87 7.29 -21.31
C PHE A 282 -11.43 8.32 -20.28
N PHE A 283 -10.31 9.02 -20.53
CA PHE A 283 -9.87 10.15 -19.73
C PHE A 283 -10.26 11.48 -20.38
N THR A 284 -10.62 12.46 -19.56
CA THR A 284 -10.84 13.84 -19.99
C THR A 284 -9.51 14.54 -20.27
N GLU A 285 -9.52 15.69 -20.96
CA GLU A 285 -8.29 16.49 -21.18
C GLU A 285 -7.59 16.83 -19.86
N GLU A 286 -8.34 17.22 -18.82
CA GLU A 286 -7.75 17.50 -17.50
C GLU A 286 -7.12 16.26 -16.87
N GLU A 287 -7.73 15.08 -17.01
CA GLU A 287 -7.15 13.81 -16.52
C GLU A 287 -5.92 13.41 -17.32
N HIS A 288 -5.86 13.68 -18.62
CA HIS A 288 -4.64 13.52 -19.41
C HIS A 288 -3.51 14.45 -18.92
N ASP A 289 -3.81 15.68 -18.54
CA ASP A 289 -2.83 16.60 -17.94
C ASP A 289 -2.33 16.07 -16.59
N TRP A 290 -3.21 15.48 -15.77
CA TRP A 290 -2.78 14.85 -14.52
C TRP A 290 -1.90 13.63 -14.75
N ILE A 291 -2.20 12.80 -15.74
CA ILE A 291 -1.36 11.64 -16.09
C ILE A 291 0.02 12.12 -16.52
N ALA A 292 0.11 13.07 -17.44
CA ALA A 292 1.38 13.63 -17.88
C ALA A 292 2.20 14.22 -16.72
N LYS A 293 1.53 14.88 -15.77
CA LYS A 293 2.18 15.53 -14.62
C LYS A 293 2.66 14.55 -13.56
N TYR A 294 1.87 13.51 -13.24
CA TYR A 294 2.08 12.69 -12.05
C TYR A 294 2.53 11.25 -12.33
N PHE A 295 2.31 10.72 -13.54
CA PHE A 295 2.76 9.37 -13.88
C PHE A 295 4.11 9.41 -14.56
N LEU A 296 4.78 8.27 -14.56
CA LEU A 296 5.96 7.98 -15.36
C LEU A 296 5.55 7.08 -16.54
N PRO A 297 6.14 7.23 -17.73
CA PRO A 297 6.02 6.25 -18.80
C PRO A 297 6.19 4.84 -18.27
N THR A 298 5.19 4.00 -18.49
CA THR A 298 5.17 2.62 -18.00
C THR A 298 4.58 1.71 -19.07
N TYR A 299 5.28 0.61 -19.39
CA TYR A 299 4.93 -0.34 -20.44
C TYR A 299 5.03 -1.78 -19.95
N LEU A 300 4.44 -2.71 -20.69
CA LEU A 300 4.54 -4.15 -20.43
C LEU A 300 5.82 -4.76 -21.03
N GLU A 301 6.48 -4.04 -21.95
CA GLU A 301 7.73 -4.45 -22.60
C GLU A 301 8.79 -3.36 -22.48
N ALA A 302 10.08 -3.74 -22.60
CA ALA A 302 11.20 -2.81 -22.47
C ALA A 302 11.54 -2.05 -23.76
N ASP A 303 10.98 -2.46 -24.89
CA ASP A 303 11.39 -2.09 -26.24
C ASP A 303 11.41 -0.57 -26.44
N TRP A 304 10.35 0.10 -25.97
CA TRP A 304 10.27 1.56 -26.06
C TRP A 304 11.48 2.26 -25.39
N PHE A 305 11.86 1.81 -24.20
CA PHE A 305 13.00 2.41 -23.48
C PHE A 305 14.32 2.14 -24.19
N GLN A 306 14.50 0.94 -24.74
CA GLN A 306 15.70 0.55 -25.47
C GLN A 306 15.83 1.34 -26.79
N GLU A 307 14.73 1.48 -27.54
CA GLU A 307 14.70 2.25 -28.79
C GLU A 307 14.95 3.74 -28.55
N GLN A 308 14.43 4.31 -27.45
CA GLN A 308 14.61 5.71 -27.09
C GLN A 308 15.92 5.98 -26.32
N GLY A 309 16.73 4.95 -26.01
CA GLY A 309 17.94 5.10 -25.21
C GLY A 309 17.64 5.71 -23.84
N ARG A 310 16.63 5.20 -23.14
CA ARG A 310 16.20 5.69 -21.82
C ARG A 310 16.44 4.66 -20.76
N SER A 311 16.89 5.11 -19.58
CA SER A 311 16.99 4.28 -18.39
C SER A 311 15.61 3.88 -17.88
N PHE A 312 15.47 2.65 -17.39
CA PHE A 312 14.20 2.13 -16.91
C PHE A 312 14.37 1.20 -15.69
N VAL A 313 13.26 0.99 -14.99
CA VAL A 313 13.14 0.05 -13.89
C VAL A 313 12.22 -1.08 -14.32
N LYS A 314 12.70 -2.32 -14.23
CA LYS A 314 11.89 -3.54 -14.37
C LYS A 314 11.34 -3.92 -13.01
N LYS A 315 10.02 -4.07 -12.89
CA LYS A 315 9.32 -4.40 -11.65
C LYS A 315 8.37 -5.56 -11.87
N PRO A 316 8.25 -6.54 -10.96
CA PRO A 316 7.20 -7.55 -11.08
C PRO A 316 5.83 -6.88 -10.97
N ILE A 317 4.84 -7.36 -11.73
CA ILE A 317 3.46 -6.84 -11.73
C ILE A 317 2.82 -6.94 -10.34
N PHE A 318 3.05 -8.05 -9.65
CA PHE A 318 2.84 -8.23 -8.22
C PHE A 318 4.20 -8.29 -7.55
N GLY A 319 4.41 -7.55 -6.50
CA GLY A 319 5.68 -7.51 -5.76
C GLY A 319 5.66 -6.41 -4.73
N ARG A 320 6.40 -6.60 -3.66
CA ARG A 320 6.45 -5.71 -2.51
C ARG A 320 7.90 -5.42 -2.13
N GLU A 321 8.10 -4.32 -1.41
CA GLU A 321 9.36 -4.03 -0.72
C GLU A 321 10.60 -4.00 -1.63
N GLY A 322 10.41 -3.62 -2.91
CA GLY A 322 11.51 -3.56 -3.88
C GLY A 322 12.06 -4.91 -4.33
N ASP A 323 11.53 -6.03 -3.82
CA ASP A 323 11.94 -7.38 -4.19
C ASP A 323 11.76 -7.61 -5.70
N THR A 324 12.76 -8.24 -6.32
CA THR A 324 12.83 -8.53 -7.76
C THR A 324 12.88 -7.29 -8.67
N VAL A 325 13.17 -6.10 -8.12
CA VAL A 325 13.32 -4.85 -8.89
C VAL A 325 14.73 -4.78 -9.48
N GLU A 326 14.81 -4.43 -10.76
CA GLU A 326 16.06 -4.24 -11.50
C GLU A 326 16.08 -2.87 -12.18
N ILE A 327 17.22 -2.17 -12.14
CA ILE A 327 17.45 -0.86 -12.79
C ILE A 327 18.40 -1.02 -13.96
N PHE A 328 18.02 -0.48 -15.11
CA PHE A 328 18.77 -0.53 -16.35
C PHE A 328 19.14 0.89 -16.82
N ASN A 329 20.34 1.04 -17.36
CA ASN A 329 20.80 2.29 -17.94
C ASN A 329 20.28 2.50 -19.37
N GLU A 330 20.63 3.62 -19.99
CA GLU A 330 20.27 4.00 -21.36
C GLU A 330 20.76 3.02 -22.44
N ALA A 331 21.80 2.24 -22.15
CA ALA A 331 22.33 1.19 -23.02
C ALA A 331 21.64 -0.18 -22.78
N GLY A 332 20.61 -0.25 -21.94
CA GLY A 332 19.93 -1.50 -21.57
C GLY A 332 20.77 -2.44 -20.68
N GLN A 333 21.82 -1.91 -20.03
CA GLN A 333 22.67 -2.68 -19.14
C GLN A 333 22.16 -2.54 -17.70
N LYS A 334 22.02 -3.67 -17.00
CA LYS A 334 21.63 -3.69 -15.59
C LYS A 334 22.67 -2.99 -14.72
N GLN A 335 22.22 -2.01 -13.92
CA GLN A 335 23.05 -1.20 -13.03
C GLN A 335 22.88 -1.59 -11.58
N LEU A 336 21.66 -1.92 -11.18
CA LEU A 336 21.29 -2.26 -9.80
C LEU A 336 20.19 -3.30 -9.82
N GLU A 337 20.19 -4.18 -8.82
CA GLU A 337 19.10 -5.13 -8.56
C GLU A 337 18.92 -5.31 -7.05
N ASP A 338 17.73 -5.68 -6.62
CA ASP A 338 17.50 -6.12 -5.25
C ASP A 338 18.12 -7.50 -5.02
N ALA A 339 18.48 -7.79 -3.77
CA ALA A 339 19.08 -9.05 -3.38
C ALA A 339 18.09 -10.22 -3.41
N TYR A 340 16.80 -9.94 -3.26
CA TYR A 340 15.74 -10.93 -3.26
C TYR A 340 15.09 -11.01 -4.64
N LYS A 341 14.63 -12.22 -5.00
CA LYS A 341 14.02 -12.51 -6.30
C LYS A 341 12.80 -13.43 -6.17
N SER A 342 11.98 -13.13 -5.17
CA SER A 342 10.81 -13.96 -4.82
C SER A 342 9.67 -13.88 -5.83
N TYR A 343 9.70 -12.90 -6.74
CA TYR A 343 8.63 -12.62 -7.70
C TYR A 343 9.04 -12.85 -9.17
N GLU A 344 10.08 -13.64 -9.43
CA GLU A 344 10.56 -13.91 -10.80
C GLU A 344 9.55 -14.63 -11.69
N GLU A 345 8.61 -15.38 -11.10
CA GLU A 345 7.59 -16.14 -11.83
C GLU A 345 6.40 -15.26 -12.30
N TYR A 346 6.30 -14.03 -11.80
CA TYR A 346 5.27 -13.09 -12.25
C TYR A 346 5.72 -12.33 -13.51
N GLY A 347 4.76 -11.82 -14.30
CA GLY A 347 5.05 -10.88 -15.38
C GLY A 347 5.67 -9.59 -14.84
N PHE A 348 6.16 -8.74 -15.73
CA PHE A 348 6.87 -7.51 -15.38
C PHE A 348 6.23 -6.29 -16.03
N VAL A 349 6.45 -5.13 -15.40
CA VAL A 349 6.29 -3.82 -16.01
C VAL A 349 7.63 -3.11 -16.08
N TYR A 350 7.78 -2.25 -17.06
CA TYR A 350 8.94 -1.42 -17.30
C TYR A 350 8.52 0.04 -17.15
N GLN A 351 9.11 0.75 -16.19
CA GLN A 351 8.78 2.13 -15.86
C GLN A 351 10.00 3.01 -16.05
N GLN A 352 9.82 4.24 -16.55
CA GLN A 352 10.92 5.20 -16.65
C GLN A 352 11.66 5.31 -15.31
N TYR A 353 12.99 5.20 -15.37
CA TYR A 353 13.83 5.40 -14.20
C TYR A 353 13.88 6.88 -13.81
N VAL A 354 13.84 7.14 -12.52
CA VAL A 354 14.09 8.44 -11.92
C VAL A 354 14.92 8.26 -10.66
N ASP A 355 15.90 9.17 -10.46
CA ASP A 355 16.68 9.17 -9.24
C ASP A 355 15.84 9.60 -8.05
N LEU A 356 15.92 8.86 -6.95
CA LEU A 356 15.35 9.29 -5.68
C LEU A 356 16.19 10.43 -5.09
N PRO A 357 15.56 11.51 -4.58
CA PRO A 357 16.29 12.61 -3.94
C PRO A 357 17.14 12.11 -2.77
N ILE A 358 18.31 12.69 -2.60
CA ILE A 358 19.20 12.37 -1.48
C ILE A 358 18.99 13.38 -0.38
N VAL A 359 18.77 12.85 0.84
CA VAL A 359 18.65 13.64 2.07
C VAL A 359 19.66 13.15 3.11
N LYS A 360 19.91 13.96 4.12
CA LYS A 360 20.70 13.57 5.27
C LYS A 360 19.77 13.07 6.37
N ALA A 361 20.11 11.94 6.97
CA ALA A 361 19.40 11.37 8.11
C ALA A 361 20.39 10.83 9.14
N ASN A 362 20.02 10.91 10.41
CA ASN A 362 20.81 10.34 11.50
C ASN A 362 20.48 8.87 11.68
N ILE A 363 21.38 8.01 11.23
CA ILE A 363 21.26 6.56 11.36
C ILE A 363 22.25 6.09 12.42
N ALA A 364 21.74 5.58 13.54
CA ALA A 364 22.52 5.05 14.65
C ALA A 364 23.57 6.03 15.20
N GLY A 365 23.28 7.34 15.21
CA GLY A 365 24.17 8.39 15.71
C GLY A 365 25.15 8.96 14.68
N THR A 366 25.03 8.54 13.41
CA THR A 366 25.88 9.02 12.30
C THR A 366 24.98 9.63 11.22
N GLU A 367 25.29 10.87 10.79
CA GLU A 367 24.63 11.49 9.65
C GLU A 367 25.06 10.78 8.36
N LYS A 368 24.10 10.25 7.62
CA LYS A 368 24.31 9.56 6.34
C LYS A 368 23.48 10.21 5.24
N ALA A 369 24.02 10.21 4.02
CA ALA A 369 23.26 10.53 2.81
C ALA A 369 22.45 9.30 2.40
N VAL A 370 21.13 9.45 2.25
CA VAL A 370 20.20 8.37 1.92
C VAL A 370 19.18 8.83 0.90
N HIS A 371 18.70 7.91 0.08
CA HIS A 371 17.62 8.18 -0.86
C HIS A 371 16.28 8.29 -0.14
N LEU A 372 15.39 9.16 -0.62
CA LEU A 372 14.11 9.46 0.00
C LEU A 372 12.95 9.16 -0.95
N MET A 373 11.95 8.46 -0.44
CA MET A 373 10.66 8.22 -1.07
C MET A 373 9.54 8.70 -0.14
N TYR A 374 8.49 9.28 -0.72
CA TYR A 374 7.29 9.69 0.02
C TYR A 374 6.21 8.62 -0.07
N GLY A 375 5.68 8.18 1.08
CA GLY A 375 4.42 7.47 1.16
C GLY A 375 3.27 8.45 1.44
N SER A 376 2.21 8.41 0.67
CA SER A 376 1.02 9.24 0.87
C SER A 376 -0.25 8.40 0.87
N PHE A 377 -1.01 8.47 1.97
CA PHE A 377 -2.22 7.68 2.13
C PHE A 377 -3.43 8.26 1.42
N LEU A 378 -4.24 7.37 0.89
CA LEU A 378 -5.55 7.64 0.32
C LEU A 378 -6.59 6.89 1.18
N LEU A 379 -7.44 7.62 1.88
CA LEU A 379 -8.49 7.07 2.74
C LEU A 379 -9.85 7.30 2.10
N ASN A 380 -10.55 6.23 1.73
CA ASN A 380 -11.83 6.31 1.03
C ASN A 380 -11.77 7.30 -0.17
N GLY A 381 -10.68 7.25 -0.93
CA GLY A 381 -10.48 8.09 -2.11
C GLY A 381 -10.04 9.53 -1.84
N LYS A 382 -9.62 9.88 -0.61
CA LYS A 382 -9.13 11.21 -0.24
C LYS A 382 -7.73 11.16 0.34
N ALA A 383 -6.88 12.09 -0.08
CA ALA A 383 -5.53 12.23 0.45
C ALA A 383 -5.53 12.47 1.96
N SER A 384 -4.58 11.83 2.64
CA SER A 384 -4.46 11.85 4.09
C SER A 384 -2.99 11.97 4.51
N SER A 385 -2.53 11.14 5.46
CA SER A 385 -1.19 11.21 6.02
C SER A 385 -0.09 11.02 4.98
N ILE A 386 1.03 11.69 5.23
CA ILE A 386 2.24 11.67 4.40
C ILE A 386 3.41 11.26 5.29
N GLY A 387 4.34 10.50 4.75
CA GLY A 387 5.59 10.16 5.43
C GLY A 387 6.75 9.88 4.49
N CYS A 388 7.91 9.67 5.08
CA CYS A 388 9.15 9.41 4.36
C CYS A 388 9.70 8.04 4.71
N ARG A 389 10.07 7.28 3.67
CA ARG A 389 10.97 6.13 3.77
C ARG A 389 12.32 6.53 3.19
N VAL A 390 13.39 6.17 3.87
CA VAL A 390 14.76 6.50 3.43
C VAL A 390 15.65 5.25 3.44
N GLY A 391 16.56 5.19 2.46
CA GLY A 391 17.43 4.03 2.33
C GLY A 391 18.25 4.04 1.05
N GLY A 392 18.30 2.91 0.35
CA GLY A 392 18.89 2.77 -0.97
C GLY A 392 18.02 3.34 -2.09
N GLN A 393 18.53 3.35 -3.33
CA GLN A 393 17.79 3.74 -4.53
C GLN A 393 16.61 2.79 -4.81
N ILE A 394 16.74 1.50 -4.50
CA ILE A 394 15.63 0.56 -4.41
C ILE A 394 15.17 0.57 -2.94
N THR A 395 13.92 1.00 -2.72
CA THR A 395 13.30 1.02 -1.38
C THR A 395 12.84 -0.38 -1.04
N ASN A 396 13.45 -0.98 -0.01
CA ASN A 396 13.17 -2.35 0.42
C ASN A 396 12.72 -2.42 1.89
N ASN A 397 12.56 -3.63 2.43
CA ASN A 397 12.14 -3.87 3.81
C ASN A 397 13.15 -3.39 4.88
N LEU A 398 14.40 -3.10 4.49
CA LEU A 398 15.42 -2.49 5.35
C LEU A 398 15.42 -0.96 5.28
N SER A 399 14.52 -0.35 4.52
CA SER A 399 14.39 1.10 4.45
C SER A 399 13.82 1.66 5.75
N TYR A 400 14.41 2.74 6.23
CA TYR A 400 14.04 3.37 7.50
C TYR A 400 12.77 4.20 7.39
N TYR A 401 11.99 4.24 8.46
CA TYR A 401 11.00 5.26 8.70
C TYR A 401 11.69 6.53 9.20
N LEU A 402 11.61 7.63 8.45
CA LEU A 402 12.05 8.96 8.86
C LEU A 402 10.83 9.84 9.13
N PRO A 403 10.56 10.20 10.40
CA PRO A 403 9.49 11.12 10.77
C PRO A 403 9.54 12.45 10.02
N LEU A 404 8.37 13.03 9.76
CA LEU A 404 8.21 14.21 8.93
C LEU A 404 7.48 15.33 9.70
N GLY A 405 8.12 16.48 9.78
CA GLY A 405 7.60 17.65 10.49
C GLY A 405 7.54 18.90 9.60
N MET A 406 6.89 19.94 10.13
CA MET A 406 6.86 21.29 9.54
C MET A 406 7.38 22.33 10.54
N LYS A 407 7.94 23.43 10.02
CA LYS A 407 8.36 24.55 10.87
C LYS A 407 7.14 25.21 11.51
N LYS A 408 7.25 25.53 12.80
CA LYS A 408 6.29 26.45 13.44
C LYS A 408 6.42 27.81 12.75
N HIS A 409 5.31 28.37 12.28
CA HIS A 409 5.29 29.77 11.90
C HIS A 409 5.62 30.61 13.15
N LYS A 410 6.58 31.51 13.00
CA LYS A 410 6.92 32.46 14.06
C LYS A 410 5.84 33.51 14.20
#